data_53d9faa8008bdf25a510e07d3ed9e996
#
_entry.id   53d9faa8008bdf25a510e07d3ed9e996
#
_cell.length_a   1.000
_cell.length_b   1.000
_cell.length_c   1.000
_cell.angle_alpha   90.00
_cell.angle_beta   90.00
_cell.angle_gamma   90.00
#
_symmetry.space_group_name_H-M   'P 1'
#
loop_
_entity.id
_entity.type
_entity.pdbx_description
1 polymer ?
#
loop_
_entity_poly.entity_id
_entity_poly.type
_entity_poly.pdbx_seq_one_letter_code
_entity_poly.pdbx_strand_id
1 'polypeptide(L)'
;MKLQELLAGVAVQSRTAAPELEIGEVRYDSRAVEKGDLFVAIRGYATDGHRYIEKALAQGAAAIVCEEAPAGAPAVVVESSRRALAEIAANRFGHPADSMVMLGVTGTNGKTTTTYLIKHILEQAGHTVGLIGTNQNLIGSEAIETERTTPESYELQALFARMRDAGCTHVIMEVSSHSLV
;
A
#
# COMPACT_ATOMS: atom_id res chain seq x y z
N MET A 1 -1.21 -16.59 2.29
CA MET A 1 0.01 -16.31 1.49
C MET A 1 1.22 -16.49 2.39
N LYS A 2 2.29 -17.14 1.91
CA LYS A 2 3.48 -17.36 2.75
C LYS A 2 4.28 -16.06 2.96
N LEU A 3 4.92 -15.94 4.13
CA LEU A 3 5.75 -14.77 4.46
C LEU A 3 6.84 -14.52 3.42
N GLN A 4 7.52 -15.57 2.92
CA GLN A 4 8.54 -15.41 1.88
C GLN A 4 8.01 -14.85 0.56
N GLU A 5 6.75 -15.12 0.21
CA GLU A 5 6.11 -14.59 -0.99
C GLU A 5 5.83 -13.09 -0.83
N LEU A 6 5.36 -12.68 0.37
CA LEU A 6 5.17 -11.27 0.73
C LEU A 6 6.48 -10.47 0.75
N LEU A 7 7.60 -11.13 1.09
CA LEU A 7 8.92 -10.52 1.19
C LEU A 7 9.73 -10.59 -0.11
N ALA A 8 9.16 -11.06 -1.21
CA ALA A 8 9.88 -11.11 -2.50
C ALA A 8 10.34 -9.69 -2.90
N GLY A 9 11.64 -9.53 -3.18
CA GLY A 9 12.25 -8.23 -3.52
C GLY A 9 12.51 -7.29 -2.34
N VAL A 10 11.93 -7.53 -1.16
CA VAL A 10 12.15 -6.69 0.03
C VAL A 10 13.59 -6.83 0.54
N ALA A 11 14.27 -5.70 0.76
CA ALA A 11 15.63 -5.68 1.30
C ALA A 11 15.63 -6.01 2.82
N VAL A 12 15.70 -7.31 3.14
CA VAL A 12 15.70 -7.81 4.53
C VAL A 12 17.11 -7.78 5.10
N GLN A 13 17.32 -7.14 6.25
CA GLN A 13 18.59 -7.11 6.99
C GLN A 13 18.77 -8.37 7.85
N SER A 14 17.73 -8.76 8.58
CA SER A 14 17.71 -10.00 9.38
C SER A 14 16.29 -10.52 9.57
N ARG A 15 16.16 -11.82 9.86
CA ARG A 15 14.86 -12.45 10.05
C ARG A 15 14.94 -13.56 11.09
N THR A 16 13.99 -13.54 12.03
CA THR A 16 13.72 -14.60 13.01
C THR A 16 12.41 -15.35 12.69
N ALA A 17 11.49 -14.70 11.98
CA ALA A 17 10.24 -15.33 11.51
C ALA A 17 10.50 -16.40 10.46
N ALA A 18 9.77 -17.53 10.53
CA ALA A 18 9.91 -18.61 9.57
C ALA A 18 9.41 -18.20 8.17
N PRO A 19 10.14 -18.53 7.08
CA PRO A 19 9.76 -18.14 5.71
C PRO A 19 8.43 -18.73 5.25
N GLU A 20 8.12 -19.94 5.70
CA GLU A 20 6.93 -20.71 5.32
C GLU A 20 5.68 -20.32 6.13
N LEU A 21 5.80 -19.32 7.02
CA LEU A 21 4.70 -18.87 7.87
C LEU A 21 3.54 -18.37 7.00
N GLU A 22 2.36 -18.94 7.22
CA GLU A 22 1.14 -18.49 6.55
C GLU A 22 0.67 -17.17 7.18
N ILE A 23 0.51 -16.16 6.34
CA ILE A 23 0.04 -14.83 6.74
C ILE A 23 -1.41 -14.64 6.29
N GLY A 24 -2.26 -14.24 7.22
CA GLY A 24 -3.65 -13.86 6.96
C GLY A 24 -3.72 -12.56 6.18
N GLU A 25 -3.57 -11.45 6.86
CA GLU A 25 -3.60 -10.12 6.27
C GLU A 25 -2.36 -9.30 6.66
N VAL A 26 -2.08 -8.24 5.92
CA VAL A 26 -1.01 -7.28 6.23
C VAL A 26 -1.63 -6.06 6.90
N ARG A 27 -1.15 -5.72 8.08
CA ARG A 27 -1.66 -4.60 8.89
C ARG A 27 -0.52 -3.66 9.26
N TYR A 28 -0.77 -2.37 9.21
CA TYR A 28 0.13 -1.33 9.74
C TYR A 28 -0.56 -0.46 10.80
N ASP A 29 -1.85 -0.72 11.09
CA ASP A 29 -2.58 -0.23 12.26
C ASP A 29 -2.71 -1.35 13.29
N SER A 30 -2.07 -1.20 14.45
CA SER A 30 -2.10 -2.19 15.51
C SER A 30 -3.49 -2.47 16.09
N ARG A 31 -4.46 -1.59 15.86
CA ARG A 31 -5.85 -1.77 16.32
C ARG A 31 -6.63 -2.79 15.49
N ALA A 32 -6.20 -2.97 14.24
CA ALA A 32 -6.83 -3.86 13.27
C ALA A 32 -6.14 -5.23 13.16
N VAL A 33 -5.10 -5.48 13.97
CA VAL A 33 -4.36 -6.74 13.93
C VAL A 33 -5.20 -7.87 14.47
N GLU A 34 -5.27 -8.95 13.72
CA GLU A 34 -5.91 -10.21 14.08
C GLU A 34 -4.91 -11.35 14.14
N LYS A 35 -5.36 -12.50 14.65
CA LYS A 35 -4.51 -13.69 14.76
C LYS A 35 -4.07 -14.17 13.37
N GLY A 36 -2.76 -14.30 13.19
CA GLY A 36 -2.17 -14.77 11.94
C GLY A 36 -1.75 -13.65 10.98
N ASP A 37 -1.99 -12.37 11.33
CA ASP A 37 -1.62 -11.23 10.49
C ASP A 37 -0.12 -10.93 10.54
N LEU A 38 0.37 -10.27 9.50
CA LEU A 38 1.68 -9.62 9.47
C LEU A 38 1.51 -8.15 9.88
N PHE A 39 2.12 -7.75 11.00
CA PHE A 39 2.11 -6.35 11.40
C PHE A 39 3.37 -5.62 10.90
N VAL A 40 3.19 -4.54 10.16
CA VAL A 40 4.28 -3.68 9.68
C VAL A 40 4.33 -2.42 10.53
N ALA A 41 5.38 -2.30 11.35
CA ALA A 41 5.56 -1.18 12.26
C ALA A 41 6.21 0.00 11.53
N ILE A 42 5.41 0.91 10.98
CA ILE A 42 5.92 2.10 10.26
C ILE A 42 6.13 3.27 11.20
N ARG A 43 7.18 4.06 10.95
CA ARG A 43 7.34 5.38 11.55
C ARG A 43 6.46 6.38 10.83
N GLY A 44 5.33 6.73 11.45
CA GLY A 44 4.40 7.73 10.93
C GLY A 44 4.76 9.15 11.33
N TYR A 45 4.12 10.14 10.70
CA TYR A 45 4.32 11.56 11.05
C TYR A 45 3.83 11.91 12.45
N ALA A 46 2.76 11.26 12.92
CA ALA A 46 2.15 11.54 14.23
C ALA A 46 2.57 10.55 15.31
N THR A 47 2.90 9.33 14.97
CA THR A 47 3.24 8.28 15.92
C THR A 47 4.18 7.24 15.31
N ASP A 48 5.02 6.64 16.16
CA ASP A 48 5.91 5.54 15.77
C ASP A 48 5.21 4.20 16.02
N GLY A 49 4.99 3.45 14.95
CA GLY A 49 4.35 2.12 14.98
C GLY A 49 5.12 1.08 15.81
N HIS A 50 6.45 1.26 15.99
CA HIS A 50 7.28 0.35 16.79
C HIS A 50 6.81 0.27 18.25
N ARG A 51 6.21 1.32 18.80
CA ARG A 51 5.61 1.33 20.15
C ARG A 51 4.46 0.34 20.33
N TYR A 52 3.89 -0.13 19.23
CA TYR A 52 2.72 -1.01 19.24
C TYR A 52 3.04 -2.47 18.89
N ILE A 53 4.33 -2.80 18.71
CA ILE A 53 4.76 -4.16 18.36
C ILE A 53 4.30 -5.17 19.42
N GLU A 54 4.53 -4.90 20.71
CA GLU A 54 4.11 -5.80 21.80
C GLU A 54 2.59 -6.02 21.80
N LYS A 55 1.83 -4.95 21.55
CA LYS A 55 0.37 -5.03 21.45
C LYS A 55 -0.06 -5.89 20.24
N ALA A 56 0.56 -5.71 19.07
CA ALA A 56 0.26 -6.50 17.88
C ALA A 56 0.56 -7.99 18.11
N LEU A 57 1.68 -8.30 18.74
CA LEU A 57 2.04 -9.69 19.13
C LEU A 57 1.04 -10.28 20.12
N ALA A 58 0.62 -9.50 21.12
CA ALA A 58 -0.40 -9.94 22.09
C ALA A 58 -1.77 -10.19 21.44
N GLN A 59 -2.10 -9.49 20.36
CA GLN A 59 -3.32 -9.72 19.57
C GLN A 59 -3.19 -10.92 18.60
N GLY A 60 -1.98 -11.51 18.50
CA GLY A 60 -1.75 -12.73 17.73
C GLY A 60 -1.15 -12.49 16.34
N ALA A 61 -0.48 -11.35 16.11
CA ALA A 61 0.31 -11.19 14.89
C ALA A 61 1.28 -12.36 14.73
N ALA A 62 1.30 -12.98 13.56
CA ALA A 62 2.15 -14.14 13.26
C ALA A 62 3.61 -13.73 13.08
N ALA A 63 3.84 -12.53 12.54
CA ALA A 63 5.17 -11.92 12.42
C ALA A 63 5.06 -10.39 12.40
N ILE A 64 6.20 -9.73 12.58
CA ILE A 64 6.32 -8.28 12.49
C ILE A 64 7.38 -7.89 11.46
N VAL A 65 7.16 -6.78 10.76
CA VAL A 65 8.18 -6.08 9.96
C VAL A 65 8.50 -4.78 10.66
N CYS A 66 9.78 -4.53 10.96
CA CYS A 66 10.20 -3.39 11.76
C CYS A 66 11.64 -2.98 11.43
N GLU A 67 12.07 -1.83 11.90
CA GLU A 67 13.45 -1.36 11.79
C GLU A 67 14.29 -1.83 12.98
N GLU A 68 13.66 -2.04 14.14
CA GLU A 68 14.28 -2.57 15.37
C GLU A 68 13.36 -3.64 15.97
N ALA A 69 13.84 -4.87 16.08
CA ALA A 69 13.05 -6.00 16.58
C ALA A 69 13.23 -6.18 18.09
N PRO A 70 12.13 -6.40 18.84
CA PRO A 70 12.22 -6.87 20.22
C PRO A 70 12.89 -8.26 20.30
N ALA A 71 13.64 -8.51 21.37
CA ALA A 71 14.29 -9.79 21.57
C ALA A 71 13.28 -10.95 21.58
N GLY A 72 13.54 -12.00 20.79
CA GLY A 72 12.70 -13.20 20.73
C GLY A 72 11.40 -13.06 19.94
N ALA A 73 11.10 -11.89 19.35
CA ALA A 73 9.93 -11.72 18.50
C ALA A 73 10.11 -12.40 17.12
N PRO A 74 9.02 -12.93 16.52
CA PRO A 74 9.03 -13.39 15.14
C PRO A 74 9.08 -12.18 14.21
N ALA A 75 10.29 -11.73 13.86
CA ALA A 75 10.50 -10.45 13.19
C ALA A 75 11.21 -10.59 11.84
N VAL A 76 10.98 -9.61 11.00
CA VAL A 76 11.71 -9.28 9.78
C VAL A 76 12.23 -7.85 9.96
N VAL A 77 13.55 -7.69 10.02
CA VAL A 77 14.19 -6.39 10.18
C VAL A 77 14.58 -5.84 8.82
N VAL A 78 14.20 -4.59 8.57
CA VAL A 78 14.42 -3.86 7.33
C VAL A 78 15.02 -2.49 7.61
N GLU A 79 15.62 -1.84 6.62
CA GLU A 79 16.13 -0.47 6.77
C GLU A 79 15.00 0.57 6.91
N SER A 80 13.90 0.37 6.15
CA SER A 80 12.73 1.23 6.18
C SER A 80 11.46 0.39 6.10
N SER A 81 10.72 0.33 7.20
CA SER A 81 9.45 -0.39 7.26
C SER A 81 8.38 0.21 6.34
N ARG A 82 8.43 1.52 6.07
CA ARG A 82 7.54 2.18 5.12
C ARG A 82 7.79 1.73 3.67
N ARG A 83 9.06 1.63 3.25
CA ARG A 83 9.40 1.09 1.92
C ARG A 83 9.04 -0.39 1.83
N ALA A 84 9.34 -1.16 2.87
CA ALA A 84 8.96 -2.57 2.93
C ALA A 84 7.44 -2.76 2.82
N LEU A 85 6.61 -1.90 3.46
CA LEU A 85 5.16 -1.95 3.33
C LEU A 85 4.72 -1.78 1.86
N ALA A 86 5.34 -0.89 1.10
CA ALA A 86 5.01 -0.68 -0.31
C ALA A 86 5.30 -1.93 -1.16
N GLU A 87 6.46 -2.55 -0.96
CA GLU A 87 6.86 -3.78 -1.68
C GLU A 87 5.98 -4.97 -1.26
N ILE A 88 5.74 -5.15 0.04
CA ILE A 88 4.85 -6.17 0.58
C ILE A 88 3.43 -6.02 0.04
N ALA A 89 2.93 -4.79 -0.03
CA ALA A 89 1.61 -4.51 -0.59
C ALA A 89 1.56 -4.85 -2.09
N ALA A 90 2.58 -4.48 -2.86
CA ALA A 90 2.66 -4.85 -4.28
C ALA A 90 2.63 -6.37 -4.46
N ASN A 91 3.43 -7.11 -3.66
CA ASN A 91 3.44 -8.58 -3.67
C ASN A 91 2.07 -9.16 -3.27
N ARG A 92 1.44 -8.62 -2.22
CA ARG A 92 0.12 -9.05 -1.73
C ARG A 92 -0.95 -8.99 -2.81
N PHE A 93 -0.94 -7.93 -3.61
CA PHE A 93 -1.94 -7.65 -4.66
C PHE A 93 -1.49 -8.07 -6.06
N GLY A 94 -0.33 -8.73 -6.20
CA GLY A 94 0.17 -9.27 -7.47
C GLY A 94 0.57 -8.20 -8.47
N HIS A 95 1.25 -7.15 -8.01
CA HIS A 95 1.81 -6.06 -8.83
C HIS A 95 0.80 -5.46 -9.82
N PRO A 96 -0.35 -4.95 -9.36
CA PRO A 96 -1.45 -4.56 -10.26
C PRO A 96 -1.06 -3.43 -11.22
N ALA A 97 -0.13 -2.57 -10.85
CA ALA A 97 0.34 -1.46 -11.68
C ALA A 97 1.05 -1.91 -12.96
N ASP A 98 1.65 -3.12 -12.99
CA ASP A 98 2.40 -3.63 -14.14
C ASP A 98 1.53 -3.88 -15.38
N SER A 99 0.22 -4.04 -15.17
CA SER A 99 -0.75 -4.32 -16.25
C SER A 99 -1.48 -3.07 -16.75
N MET A 100 -1.19 -1.89 -16.21
CA MET A 100 -1.88 -0.64 -16.52
C MET A 100 -0.88 0.47 -16.84
N VAL A 101 -1.30 1.45 -17.63
CA VAL A 101 -0.52 2.67 -17.85
C VAL A 101 -0.74 3.62 -16.66
N MET A 102 0.32 3.92 -15.93
CA MET A 102 0.27 4.76 -14.73
C MET A 102 0.68 6.19 -15.04
N LEU A 103 -0.19 7.16 -14.72
CA LEU A 103 0.01 8.59 -14.95
C LEU A 103 -0.06 9.36 -13.63
N GLY A 104 1.05 9.96 -13.21
CA GLY A 104 1.12 10.79 -12.01
C GLY A 104 1.07 12.28 -12.36
N VAL A 105 0.22 13.05 -11.70
CA VAL A 105 0.14 14.51 -11.81
C VAL A 105 0.51 15.16 -10.49
N THR A 106 1.60 15.91 -10.48
CA THR A 106 2.05 16.67 -9.31
C THR A 106 2.07 18.17 -9.60
N GLY A 107 2.15 18.99 -8.58
CA GLY A 107 2.21 20.45 -8.67
C GLY A 107 1.45 21.12 -7.53
N THR A 108 1.62 22.43 -7.36
CA THR A 108 0.94 23.21 -6.31
C THR A 108 -0.55 23.39 -6.59
N ASN A 109 -0.91 23.68 -7.85
CA ASN A 109 -2.29 23.91 -8.28
C ASN A 109 -2.63 23.13 -9.55
N GLY A 110 -3.91 22.94 -9.85
CA GLY A 110 -4.41 22.39 -11.09
C GLY A 110 -4.34 20.86 -11.20
N LYS A 111 -3.83 20.14 -10.20
CA LYS A 111 -3.76 18.66 -10.24
C LYS A 111 -5.10 18.03 -10.56
N THR A 112 -6.12 18.34 -9.78
CA THR A 112 -7.48 17.81 -9.94
C THR A 112 -8.05 18.12 -11.33
N THR A 113 -7.97 19.36 -11.79
CA THR A 113 -8.45 19.72 -13.14
C THR A 113 -7.72 18.93 -14.21
N THR A 114 -6.39 18.85 -14.12
CA THR A 114 -5.56 18.14 -15.10
C THR A 114 -5.87 16.64 -15.14
N THR A 115 -6.03 16.00 -13.97
CA THR A 115 -6.34 14.56 -13.91
C THR A 115 -7.70 14.25 -14.54
N TYR A 116 -8.73 15.09 -14.29
CA TYR A 116 -10.05 14.92 -14.90
C TYR A 116 -10.03 15.16 -16.41
N LEU A 117 -9.25 16.15 -16.90
CA LEU A 117 -9.08 16.39 -18.34
C LEU A 117 -8.42 15.20 -19.04
N ILE A 118 -7.32 14.67 -18.47
CA ILE A 118 -6.63 13.50 -19.02
C ILE A 118 -7.57 12.29 -19.02
N LYS A 119 -8.29 12.07 -17.91
CA LYS A 119 -9.29 10.98 -17.82
C LYS A 119 -10.30 11.09 -18.95
N HIS A 120 -10.90 12.26 -19.14
CA HIS A 120 -11.89 12.47 -20.20
C HIS A 120 -11.31 12.19 -21.60
N ILE A 121 -10.10 12.67 -21.90
CA ILE A 121 -9.44 12.44 -23.20
C ILE A 121 -9.23 10.93 -23.44
N LEU A 122 -8.73 10.21 -22.45
CA LEU A 122 -8.48 8.77 -22.55
C LEU A 122 -9.79 7.97 -22.72
N GLU A 123 -10.84 8.36 -21.99
CA GLU A 123 -12.16 7.73 -22.14
C GLU A 123 -12.78 7.98 -23.51
N GLN A 124 -12.63 9.19 -24.08
CA GLN A 124 -13.04 9.47 -25.47
C GLN A 124 -12.24 8.66 -26.50
N ALA A 125 -11.01 8.28 -26.17
CA ALA A 125 -10.20 7.38 -26.98
C ALA A 125 -10.54 5.88 -26.79
N GLY A 126 -11.54 5.55 -25.97
CA GLY A 126 -12.03 4.19 -25.75
C GLY A 126 -11.32 3.41 -24.63
N HIS A 127 -10.55 4.08 -23.78
CA HIS A 127 -9.88 3.45 -22.65
C HIS A 127 -10.76 3.44 -21.39
N THR A 128 -10.64 2.39 -20.56
CA THR A 128 -11.21 2.37 -19.21
C THR A 128 -10.18 2.96 -18.24
N VAL A 129 -10.57 3.99 -17.51
CA VAL A 129 -9.63 4.82 -16.75
C VAL A 129 -9.99 4.83 -15.27
N GLY A 130 -9.01 4.49 -14.41
CA GLY A 130 -9.05 4.73 -12.98
C GLY A 130 -8.54 6.13 -12.65
N LEU A 131 -9.10 6.78 -11.64
CA LEU A 131 -8.62 8.07 -11.13
C LEU A 131 -8.48 8.02 -9.63
N ILE A 132 -7.35 8.51 -9.12
CA ILE A 132 -7.08 8.66 -7.70
C ILE A 132 -6.82 10.14 -7.43
N GLY A 133 -7.65 10.77 -6.62
CA GLY A 133 -7.56 12.21 -6.41
C GLY A 133 -8.17 12.71 -5.11
N THR A 134 -8.05 14.02 -4.91
CA THR A 134 -8.47 14.70 -3.68
C THR A 134 -9.98 14.60 -3.44
N ASN A 135 -10.78 14.69 -4.48
CA ASN A 135 -12.24 14.75 -4.34
C ASN A 135 -12.84 13.35 -4.17
N GLN A 136 -12.38 12.42 -4.97
CA GLN A 136 -12.85 11.03 -4.99
C GLN A 136 -11.90 10.14 -5.79
N ASN A 137 -11.98 8.85 -5.56
CA ASN A 137 -11.40 7.85 -6.44
C ASN A 137 -12.47 7.36 -7.40
N LEU A 138 -12.11 7.11 -8.67
CA LEU A 138 -13.02 6.60 -9.69
C LEU A 138 -12.48 5.31 -10.29
N ILE A 139 -13.34 4.32 -10.46
CA ILE A 139 -13.08 3.14 -11.28
C ILE A 139 -14.07 3.19 -12.45
N GLY A 140 -13.60 3.63 -13.63
CA GLY A 140 -14.51 4.00 -14.70
C GLY A 140 -15.47 5.12 -14.23
N SER A 141 -16.76 4.81 -14.15
CA SER A 141 -17.81 5.73 -13.66
C SER A 141 -18.19 5.54 -12.18
N GLU A 142 -17.70 4.48 -11.54
CA GLU A 142 -17.98 4.21 -10.12
C GLU A 142 -17.13 5.09 -9.22
N ALA A 143 -17.78 5.86 -8.33
CA ALA A 143 -17.10 6.69 -7.33
C ALA A 143 -16.85 5.90 -6.05
N ILE A 144 -15.63 6.01 -5.53
CA ILE A 144 -15.20 5.43 -4.26
C ILE A 144 -14.79 6.58 -3.35
N GLU A 145 -15.34 6.61 -2.16
CA GLU A 145 -14.94 7.62 -1.15
C GLU A 145 -13.45 7.54 -0.86
N THR A 146 -12.83 8.69 -0.64
CA THR A 146 -11.43 8.81 -0.28
C THR A 146 -11.28 9.66 0.96
N GLU A 147 -10.42 9.24 1.88
CA GLU A 147 -10.06 10.02 3.07
C GLU A 147 -8.82 10.90 2.83
N ARG A 148 -8.05 10.62 1.78
CA ARG A 148 -6.77 11.28 1.47
C ARG A 148 -6.58 11.44 -0.04
N THR A 149 -5.93 12.53 -0.43
CA THR A 149 -5.52 12.79 -1.83
C THR A 149 -4.62 11.67 -2.37
N THR A 150 -3.68 11.22 -1.56
CA THR A 150 -2.78 10.10 -1.85
C THR A 150 -2.89 9.10 -0.70
N PRO A 151 -3.45 7.91 -0.93
CA PRO A 151 -3.53 6.85 0.07
C PRO A 151 -2.15 6.38 0.55
N GLU A 152 -2.07 5.65 1.67
CA GLU A 152 -0.85 4.94 2.06
C GLU A 152 -0.60 3.80 1.06
N SER A 153 0.62 3.32 0.99
CA SER A 153 1.05 2.34 -0.04
C SER A 153 0.19 1.07 -0.08
N TYR A 154 -0.28 0.60 1.07
CA TYR A 154 -1.14 -0.58 1.14
C TYR A 154 -2.51 -0.36 0.49
N GLU A 155 -3.21 0.71 0.86
CA GLU A 155 -4.50 1.07 0.27
C GLU A 155 -4.36 1.40 -1.22
N LEU A 156 -3.23 2.01 -1.59
CA LEU A 156 -2.94 2.34 -2.98
C LEU A 156 -2.84 1.08 -3.85
N GLN A 157 -2.10 0.06 -3.39
CA GLN A 157 -1.99 -1.21 -4.11
C GLN A 157 -3.32 -1.98 -4.16
N ALA A 158 -4.10 -1.96 -3.07
CA ALA A 158 -5.45 -2.52 -3.04
C ALA A 158 -6.37 -1.84 -4.06
N LEU A 159 -6.29 -0.52 -4.17
CA LEU A 159 -7.07 0.26 -5.13
C LEU A 159 -6.64 -0.03 -6.57
N PHE A 160 -5.34 -0.13 -6.83
CA PHE A 160 -4.83 -0.54 -8.14
C PHE A 160 -5.31 -1.95 -8.53
N ALA A 161 -5.34 -2.89 -7.59
CA ALA A 161 -5.88 -4.23 -7.85
C ALA A 161 -7.37 -4.18 -8.23
N ARG A 162 -8.18 -3.40 -7.50
CA ARG A 162 -9.60 -3.19 -7.86
C ARG A 162 -9.76 -2.55 -9.25
N MET A 163 -8.93 -1.57 -9.60
CA MET A 163 -8.93 -0.94 -10.92
C MET A 163 -8.58 -1.94 -12.02
N ARG A 164 -7.53 -2.73 -11.84
CA ARG A 164 -7.13 -3.82 -12.75
C ARG A 164 -8.28 -4.81 -12.96
N ASP A 165 -8.87 -5.30 -11.86
CA ASP A 165 -9.92 -6.32 -11.89
C ASP A 165 -11.23 -5.79 -12.50
N ALA A 166 -11.45 -4.48 -12.45
CA ALA A 166 -12.52 -3.78 -13.16
C ALA A 166 -12.20 -3.46 -14.64
N GLY A 167 -11.03 -3.89 -15.13
CA GLY A 167 -10.63 -3.73 -16.54
C GLY A 167 -10.08 -2.34 -16.89
N CYS A 168 -9.62 -1.56 -15.90
CA CYS A 168 -8.91 -0.31 -16.19
C CYS A 168 -7.62 -0.59 -16.95
N THR A 169 -7.40 0.13 -18.02
CA THR A 169 -6.17 0.10 -18.83
C THR A 169 -5.20 1.22 -18.45
N HIS A 170 -5.74 2.30 -17.89
CA HIS A 170 -5.00 3.49 -17.47
C HIS A 170 -5.42 3.90 -16.07
N VAL A 171 -4.48 4.38 -15.29
CA VAL A 171 -4.73 4.97 -13.97
C VAL A 171 -4.05 6.34 -13.90
N ILE A 172 -4.81 7.34 -13.50
CA ILE A 172 -4.34 8.70 -13.30
C ILE A 172 -4.38 9.01 -11.81
N MET A 173 -3.29 9.52 -11.25
CA MET A 173 -3.19 9.81 -9.83
C MET A 173 -2.72 11.23 -9.57
N GLU A 174 -3.41 11.94 -8.67
CA GLU A 174 -2.88 13.14 -8.04
C GLU A 174 -1.80 12.74 -7.03
N VAL A 175 -0.58 13.22 -7.23
CA VAL A 175 0.55 12.96 -6.33
C VAL A 175 0.82 14.22 -5.51
N SER A 176 0.58 14.15 -4.21
CA SER A 176 0.92 15.25 -3.30
C SER A 176 2.42 15.29 -3.05
N SER A 177 2.99 16.48 -2.86
CA SER A 177 4.43 16.64 -2.55
C SER A 177 4.83 15.91 -1.27
N HIS A 178 3.93 15.80 -0.30
CA HIS A 178 4.16 15.07 0.96
C HIS A 178 4.24 13.54 0.79
N SER A 179 3.78 13.01 -0.35
CA SER A 179 3.82 11.57 -0.63
C SER A 179 5.09 11.14 -1.37
N LEU A 180 5.97 12.07 -1.69
CA LEU A 180 7.22 11.84 -2.42
C LEU A 180 8.46 11.79 -1.51
N VAL A 181 8.29 11.93 -0.19
CA VAL A 181 9.36 11.94 0.83
C VAL A 181 9.22 10.78 1.80
#